data_eff0384f7e3f36ab09172834ef38a6ed
#
_entry.id   eff0384f7e3f36ab09172834ef38a6ed
#
_cell.length_a   1.000
_cell.length_b   1.000
_cell.length_c   1.000
_cell.angle_alpha   90.00
_cell.angle_beta   90.00
_cell.angle_gamma   90.00
#
_symmetry.space_group_name_H-M   'P 1'
#
loop_
_entity.id
_entity.type
_entity.pdbx_description
1 polymer ?
#
loop_
_entity_poly.entity_id
_entity_poly.type
_entity_poly.pdbx_seq_one_letter_code
_entity_poly.pdbx_strand_id
1 'polypeptide(L)'
;VFNLAPVIAGIACFASWSVIPLGGQVSMFGHTTRLQITDVPVAVLFILAVASIGIYGVVLAGWSSAGTYSLLGSLRSSAQMISYEVAMGLSLVTVFIFSGSMSTSQIVESQANHLVVGGFDTHIAGHYWLLLIPSFVIYVITMFGESNRLPFDLPECESELVSGYITEYSGFPYGMYFLAEYINMATLSAVCTTLFLGGYRAPWPLNYSGVIDSGWWGLLWFFLKTQLVIFFFVWVRAAIPRFRYDHFMDLGWKVLIPVSLGWVLMVAAWRTVINQGWGRNPVFLVVVGVILVALIVWAFMGGKTDSTADEAPDEPFDAFAGGYPVPPLPHQVQAPLAGAATATTVARRDHDENGGL
;
A
#
# COMPACT_ATOMS: atom_id res chain seq x y z
N VAL A 1 20.64 4.99 19.61
CA VAL A 1 19.41 4.62 18.86
C VAL A 1 19.12 5.67 17.79
N PHE A 2 19.14 6.97 18.12
CA PHE A 2 18.82 8.08 17.20
C PHE A 2 19.59 8.03 15.88
N ASN A 3 20.92 7.83 15.91
CA ASN A 3 21.75 7.73 14.69
C ASN A 3 21.67 6.33 14.02
N LEU A 4 21.22 5.30 14.73
CA LEU A 4 21.11 3.94 14.19
C LEU A 4 19.85 3.76 13.33
N ALA A 5 18.78 4.45 13.67
CA ALA A 5 17.50 4.34 13.00
C ALA A 5 17.56 4.66 11.48
N PRO A 6 18.14 5.80 11.02
CA PRO A 6 18.28 6.08 9.59
C PRO A 6 19.21 5.09 8.86
N VAL A 7 20.22 4.55 9.57
CA VAL A 7 21.12 3.56 9.01
C VAL A 7 20.40 2.24 8.74
N ILE A 8 19.54 1.78 9.66
CA ILE A 8 18.71 0.57 9.47
C ILE A 8 17.79 0.75 8.25
N ALA A 9 17.08 1.87 8.15
CA ALA A 9 16.23 2.17 7.01
C ALA A 9 17.02 2.19 5.70
N GLY A 10 18.18 2.84 5.67
CA GLY A 10 19.04 2.91 4.50
C GLY A 10 19.57 1.54 4.06
N ILE A 11 20.11 0.76 4.98
CA ILE A 11 20.63 -0.59 4.66
C ILE A 11 19.52 -1.49 4.10
N ALA A 12 18.32 -1.45 4.69
CA ALA A 12 17.18 -2.21 4.21
C ALA A 12 16.86 -1.89 2.74
N CYS A 13 16.77 -0.62 2.40
CA CYS A 13 16.47 -0.20 1.02
C CYS A 13 17.53 -0.65 0.02
N PHE A 14 18.83 -0.52 0.34
CA PHE A 14 19.89 -0.95 -0.56
C PHE A 14 19.98 -2.47 -0.69
N ALA A 15 19.74 -3.22 0.39
CA ALA A 15 19.79 -4.68 0.37
C ALA A 15 18.73 -5.27 -0.58
N SER A 16 17.56 -4.66 -0.70
CA SER A 16 16.51 -5.09 -1.61
C SER A 16 16.95 -5.08 -3.08
N TRP A 17 17.84 -4.18 -3.49
CA TRP A 17 18.35 -4.10 -4.85
C TRP A 17 19.24 -5.27 -5.24
N SER A 18 19.82 -5.99 -4.29
CA SER A 18 20.75 -7.11 -4.57
C SER A 18 20.07 -8.26 -5.34
N VAL A 19 18.77 -8.43 -5.20
CA VAL A 19 18.01 -9.56 -5.79
C VAL A 19 17.18 -9.15 -7.01
N ILE A 20 17.21 -7.87 -7.43
CA ILE A 20 16.47 -7.39 -8.60
C ILE A 20 17.29 -7.66 -9.87
N PRO A 21 16.74 -8.38 -10.88
CA PRO A 21 17.40 -8.63 -12.13
C PRO A 21 17.34 -7.41 -13.03
N LEU A 22 18.46 -6.71 -13.18
CA LEU A 22 18.59 -5.52 -14.02
C LEU A 22 18.65 -5.85 -15.52
N GLY A 23 19.09 -7.07 -15.86
CA GLY A 23 19.22 -7.52 -17.24
C GLY A 23 19.44 -9.02 -17.36
N GLY A 24 19.35 -9.51 -18.58
CA GLY A 24 19.62 -10.90 -18.92
C GLY A 24 21.12 -11.24 -18.89
N GLN A 25 21.51 -12.25 -19.66
CA GLN A 25 22.91 -12.64 -19.82
C GLN A 25 23.63 -11.63 -20.71
N VAL A 26 24.73 -11.08 -20.21
CA VAL A 26 25.59 -10.12 -20.91
C VAL A 26 27.04 -10.62 -20.86
N SER A 27 27.76 -10.44 -21.95
CA SER A 27 29.22 -10.70 -21.97
C SER A 27 29.95 -9.46 -21.44
N MET A 28 30.64 -9.61 -20.30
CA MET A 28 31.53 -8.61 -19.73
C MET A 28 32.95 -9.19 -19.66
N PHE A 29 33.93 -8.52 -20.25
CA PHE A 29 35.31 -8.92 -20.23
C PHE A 29 35.57 -10.40 -20.66
N GLY A 30 34.77 -10.91 -21.61
CA GLY A 30 34.88 -12.29 -22.10
C GLY A 30 34.15 -13.36 -21.27
N HIS A 31 33.51 -12.98 -20.16
CA HIS A 31 32.70 -13.86 -19.35
C HIS A 31 31.20 -13.51 -19.50
N THR A 32 30.36 -14.53 -19.65
CA THR A 32 28.90 -14.33 -19.67
C THR A 32 28.37 -14.31 -18.23
N THR A 33 27.85 -13.17 -17.82
CA THR A 33 27.25 -12.96 -16.47
C THR A 33 25.84 -12.45 -16.59
N ARG A 34 24.97 -12.77 -15.61
CA ARG A 34 23.66 -12.11 -15.47
C ARG A 34 23.85 -10.76 -14.78
N LEU A 35 23.10 -9.75 -15.20
CA LEU A 35 23.09 -8.43 -14.55
C LEU A 35 22.21 -8.46 -13.28
N GLN A 36 22.61 -9.28 -12.34
CA GLN A 36 21.98 -9.45 -11.02
C GLN A 36 23.07 -9.78 -10.01
N ILE A 37 23.05 -9.18 -8.83
CA ILE A 37 24.07 -9.39 -7.82
C ILE A 37 23.95 -10.81 -7.24
N THR A 38 22.70 -11.20 -6.90
CA THR A 38 22.43 -12.52 -6.31
C THR A 38 21.08 -13.05 -6.82
N ASP A 39 21.06 -14.29 -7.33
CA ASP A 39 19.83 -14.99 -7.71
C ASP A 39 19.45 -15.98 -6.61
N VAL A 40 18.49 -15.57 -5.77
CA VAL A 40 18.00 -16.37 -4.64
C VAL A 40 16.66 -17.01 -5.04
N PRO A 41 16.44 -18.31 -4.73
CA PRO A 41 15.18 -18.99 -5.07
C PRO A 41 13.93 -18.33 -4.47
N VAL A 42 14.09 -17.61 -3.36
CA VAL A 42 13.02 -16.90 -2.62
C VAL A 42 13.24 -15.38 -2.65
N ALA A 43 13.69 -14.86 -3.78
CA ALA A 43 14.11 -13.46 -3.93
C ALA A 43 13.02 -12.46 -3.51
N VAL A 44 11.78 -12.71 -3.88
CA VAL A 44 10.68 -11.79 -3.55
C VAL A 44 10.36 -11.78 -2.05
N LEU A 45 10.42 -12.95 -1.38
CA LEU A 45 10.28 -13.01 0.09
C LEU A 45 11.43 -12.28 0.79
N PHE A 46 12.64 -12.35 0.24
CA PHE A 46 13.77 -11.58 0.76
C PHE A 46 13.52 -10.07 0.67
N ILE A 47 12.98 -9.57 -0.45
CA ILE A 47 12.63 -8.14 -0.59
C ILE A 47 11.61 -7.73 0.47
N LEU A 48 10.52 -8.51 0.66
CA LEU A 48 9.51 -8.22 1.67
C LEU A 48 10.08 -8.26 3.09
N ALA A 49 10.88 -9.27 3.42
CA ALA A 49 11.52 -9.36 4.74
C ALA A 49 12.44 -8.18 5.05
N VAL A 50 13.17 -7.71 4.05
CA VAL A 50 14.07 -6.55 4.20
C VAL A 50 13.26 -5.25 4.30
N ALA A 51 12.15 -5.12 3.56
CA ALA A 51 11.23 -3.99 3.69
C ALA A 51 10.66 -3.91 5.12
N SER A 52 10.22 -5.04 5.68
CA SER A 52 9.75 -5.11 7.09
C SER A 52 10.83 -4.69 8.08
N ILE A 53 12.11 -4.99 7.83
CA ILE A 53 13.22 -4.48 8.67
C ILE A 53 13.31 -2.95 8.57
N GLY A 54 13.06 -2.38 7.40
CA GLY A 54 13.03 -0.93 7.19
C GLY A 54 12.02 -0.21 8.08
N ILE A 55 10.86 -0.84 8.36
CA ILE A 55 9.83 -0.28 9.26
C ILE A 55 10.37 -0.06 10.68
N TYR A 56 11.24 -0.95 11.18
CA TYR A 56 11.88 -0.73 12.48
C TYR A 56 12.73 0.55 12.50
N GLY A 57 13.33 0.95 11.38
CA GLY A 57 14.02 2.23 11.26
C GLY A 57 13.11 3.42 11.55
N VAL A 58 11.87 3.38 11.06
CA VAL A 58 10.86 4.43 11.28
C VAL A 58 10.36 4.43 12.73
N VAL A 59 10.06 3.25 13.30
CA VAL A 59 9.60 3.12 14.69
C VAL A 59 10.66 3.61 15.68
N LEU A 60 11.92 3.20 15.47
CA LEU A 60 13.04 3.62 16.31
C LEU A 60 13.32 5.12 16.19
N ALA A 61 13.08 5.73 15.03
CA ALA A 61 13.18 7.16 14.83
C ALA A 61 12.23 7.92 15.73
N GLY A 62 10.93 7.59 15.67
CA GLY A 62 9.95 8.25 16.51
C GLY A 62 10.17 8.04 18.00
N TRP A 63 10.56 6.81 18.39
CA TRP A 63 10.84 6.52 19.81
C TRP A 63 12.05 7.27 20.33
N SER A 64 13.12 7.38 19.54
CA SER A 64 14.36 8.03 19.98
C SER A 64 14.29 9.56 19.97
N SER A 65 13.33 10.15 19.29
CA SER A 65 13.15 11.61 19.20
C SER A 65 12.56 12.24 20.45
N ALA A 66 12.05 11.45 21.40
CA ALA A 66 11.45 11.90 22.67
C ALA A 66 10.31 12.94 22.53
N GLY A 67 9.83 13.21 21.32
CA GLY A 67 8.72 14.10 21.00
C GLY A 67 7.40 13.33 20.87
N THR A 68 6.29 13.90 21.40
CA THR A 68 4.95 13.27 21.29
C THR A 68 4.47 13.19 19.84
N TYR A 69 4.69 14.23 19.05
CA TYR A 69 4.33 14.27 17.63
C TYR A 69 5.17 13.30 16.80
N SER A 70 6.46 13.18 17.10
CA SER A 70 7.34 12.26 16.40
C SER A 70 6.97 10.80 16.69
N LEU A 71 6.61 10.47 17.93
CA LEU A 71 6.14 9.14 18.31
C LEU A 71 4.81 8.79 17.62
N LEU A 72 3.83 9.70 17.64
CA LEU A 72 2.56 9.50 16.95
C LEU A 72 2.74 9.35 15.44
N GLY A 73 3.60 10.15 14.82
CA GLY A 73 3.93 10.04 13.40
C GLY A 73 4.53 8.69 13.04
N SER A 74 5.48 8.20 13.84
CA SER A 74 6.09 6.89 13.59
C SER A 74 5.13 5.72 13.75
N LEU A 75 4.23 5.76 14.75
CA LEU A 75 3.20 4.74 14.96
C LEU A 75 2.18 4.73 13.81
N ARG A 76 1.75 5.89 13.34
CA ARG A 76 0.84 6.00 12.19
C ARG A 76 1.51 5.48 10.91
N SER A 77 2.76 5.83 10.67
CA SER A 77 3.54 5.36 9.52
C SER A 77 3.74 3.85 9.55
N SER A 78 4.15 3.29 10.68
CA SER A 78 4.36 1.85 10.81
C SER A 78 3.07 1.06 10.65
N ALA A 79 1.95 1.52 11.23
CA ALA A 79 0.65 0.90 11.05
C ALA A 79 0.19 0.90 9.58
N GLN A 80 0.44 2.00 8.87
CA GLN A 80 0.20 2.12 7.44
C GLN A 80 1.03 1.10 6.65
N MET A 81 2.35 1.12 6.78
CA MET A 81 3.25 0.24 6.03
C MET A 81 2.92 -1.24 6.28
N ILE A 82 2.75 -1.69 7.54
CA ILE A 82 2.41 -3.08 7.87
C ILE A 82 1.08 -3.51 7.21
N SER A 83 0.06 -2.66 7.26
CA SER A 83 -1.26 -2.97 6.68
C SER A 83 -1.20 -3.15 5.17
N TYR A 84 -0.45 -2.30 4.49
CA TYR A 84 -0.32 -2.34 3.04
C TYR A 84 0.67 -3.40 2.57
N GLU A 85 1.70 -3.73 3.35
CA GLU A 85 2.61 -4.83 3.10
C GLU A 85 1.87 -6.18 3.05
N VAL A 86 0.90 -6.41 3.94
CA VAL A 86 0.07 -7.62 3.91
C VAL A 86 -0.74 -7.72 2.62
N ALA A 87 -1.41 -6.65 2.20
CA ALA A 87 -2.17 -6.64 0.95
C ALA A 87 -1.26 -6.79 -0.29
N MET A 88 -0.09 -6.16 -0.27
CA MET A 88 0.93 -6.29 -1.30
C MET A 88 1.43 -7.73 -1.38
N GLY A 89 1.78 -8.33 -0.25
CA GLY A 89 2.21 -9.73 -0.18
C GLY A 89 1.17 -10.69 -0.76
N LEU A 90 -0.12 -10.52 -0.44
CA LEU A 90 -1.21 -11.31 -1.04
C LEU A 90 -1.28 -11.13 -2.56
N SER A 91 -1.13 -9.91 -3.07
CA SER A 91 -1.11 -9.67 -4.51
C SER A 91 0.06 -10.40 -5.20
N LEU A 92 1.22 -10.47 -4.55
CA LEU A 92 2.41 -11.15 -5.06
C LEU A 92 2.29 -12.67 -5.02
N VAL A 93 1.57 -13.24 -4.04
CA VAL A 93 1.28 -14.68 -3.97
C VAL A 93 0.59 -15.17 -5.24
N THR A 94 -0.29 -14.38 -5.84
CA THR A 94 -0.94 -14.75 -7.10
C THR A 94 0.06 -14.91 -8.25
N VAL A 95 1.08 -14.06 -8.29
CA VAL A 95 2.17 -14.15 -9.28
C VAL A 95 2.97 -15.44 -9.06
N PHE A 96 3.24 -15.82 -7.80
CA PHE A 96 3.97 -17.05 -7.48
C PHE A 96 3.19 -18.31 -7.86
N ILE A 97 1.87 -18.35 -7.59
CA ILE A 97 1.00 -19.45 -7.99
C ILE A 97 0.99 -19.59 -9.52
N PHE A 98 1.03 -18.47 -10.22
CA PHE A 98 0.97 -18.46 -11.68
C PHE A 98 2.32 -18.82 -12.32
N SER A 99 3.42 -18.26 -11.83
CA SER A 99 4.78 -18.53 -12.34
C SER A 99 5.34 -19.88 -11.89
N GLY A 100 4.89 -20.38 -10.74
CA GLY A 100 5.44 -21.58 -10.10
C GLY A 100 6.81 -21.38 -9.44
N SER A 101 7.28 -20.14 -9.31
CA SER A 101 8.56 -19.77 -8.70
C SER A 101 8.48 -18.47 -7.93
N MET A 102 9.37 -18.29 -6.94
CA MET A 102 9.57 -17.05 -6.19
C MET A 102 10.89 -16.34 -6.57
N SER A 103 11.69 -16.91 -7.49
CA SER A 103 12.89 -16.28 -8.01
C SER A 103 12.51 -15.22 -9.03
N THR A 104 13.06 -14.02 -8.88
CA THR A 104 12.79 -12.88 -9.78
C THR A 104 13.23 -13.16 -11.20
N SER A 105 14.34 -13.85 -11.41
CA SER A 105 14.85 -14.24 -12.74
C SER A 105 13.91 -15.22 -13.44
N GLN A 106 13.44 -16.27 -12.73
CA GLN A 106 12.55 -17.28 -13.28
C GLN A 106 11.15 -16.69 -13.58
N ILE A 107 10.69 -15.75 -12.77
CA ILE A 107 9.41 -15.05 -13.04
C ILE A 107 9.50 -14.24 -14.32
N VAL A 108 10.61 -13.55 -14.58
CA VAL A 108 10.83 -12.83 -15.83
C VAL A 108 10.93 -13.80 -17.03
N GLU A 109 11.60 -14.93 -16.86
CA GLU A 109 11.69 -15.95 -17.89
C GLU A 109 10.32 -16.59 -18.20
N SER A 110 9.48 -16.83 -17.18
CA SER A 110 8.13 -17.39 -17.38
C SER A 110 7.20 -16.45 -18.15
N GLN A 111 7.40 -15.14 -18.05
CA GLN A 111 6.67 -14.13 -18.82
C GLN A 111 7.09 -14.04 -20.30
N ALA A 112 8.16 -14.75 -20.67
CA ALA A 112 8.61 -14.84 -22.07
C ALA A 112 7.69 -15.70 -22.94
N ASN A 113 7.03 -16.67 -22.33
CA ASN A 113 6.16 -17.59 -23.05
C ASN A 113 4.90 -16.88 -23.54
N HIS A 114 4.45 -17.23 -24.76
CA HIS A 114 3.20 -16.72 -25.28
C HIS A 114 2.01 -17.23 -24.46
N LEU A 115 1.00 -16.40 -24.34
CA LEU A 115 -0.25 -16.76 -23.71
C LEU A 115 -0.98 -17.79 -24.55
N VAL A 116 -1.09 -19.01 -24.02
CA VAL A 116 -1.95 -20.04 -24.57
C VAL A 116 -3.26 -20.06 -23.79
N VAL A 117 -4.31 -19.49 -24.35
CA VAL A 117 -5.67 -19.51 -23.76
C VAL A 117 -6.52 -20.51 -24.53
N GLY A 118 -6.94 -21.58 -23.85
CA GLY A 118 -7.87 -22.57 -24.44
C GLY A 118 -7.34 -23.34 -25.68
N GLY A 119 -6.01 -23.40 -25.87
CA GLY A 119 -5.38 -24.05 -27.00
C GLY A 119 -5.12 -23.13 -28.20
N PHE A 120 -5.44 -21.85 -28.11
CA PHE A 120 -5.07 -20.84 -29.09
C PHE A 120 -3.83 -20.07 -28.60
N ASP A 121 -2.75 -20.10 -29.37
CA ASP A 121 -1.60 -19.24 -29.18
C ASP A 121 -1.98 -17.82 -29.57
N THR A 122 -2.17 -16.96 -28.57
CA THR A 122 -2.59 -15.56 -28.82
C THR A 122 -1.48 -14.69 -29.38
N HIS A 123 -0.26 -15.20 -29.52
CA HIS A 123 0.96 -14.42 -29.88
C HIS A 123 1.19 -13.16 -29.03
N ILE A 124 0.43 -12.97 -27.95
CA ILE A 124 0.62 -11.87 -27.00
C ILE A 124 1.67 -12.31 -25.99
N ALA A 125 2.66 -11.45 -25.71
CA ALA A 125 3.62 -11.72 -24.67
C ALA A 125 2.90 -11.94 -23.33
N GLY A 126 3.24 -13.02 -22.63
CA GLY A 126 2.61 -13.44 -21.39
C GLY A 126 2.88 -12.56 -20.19
N HIS A 127 2.83 -11.23 -20.37
CA HIS A 127 3.01 -10.29 -19.27
C HIS A 127 1.91 -10.44 -18.22
N TYR A 128 2.28 -10.59 -16.97
CA TYR A 128 1.35 -10.87 -15.87
C TYR A 128 0.40 -9.71 -15.55
N TRP A 129 0.74 -8.46 -15.91
CA TRP A 129 -0.18 -7.34 -15.71
C TRP A 129 -1.51 -7.52 -16.46
N LEU A 130 -1.49 -8.17 -17.62
CA LEU A 130 -2.70 -8.44 -18.40
C LEU A 130 -3.50 -9.63 -17.85
N LEU A 131 -2.79 -10.68 -17.40
CA LEU A 131 -3.39 -11.90 -16.87
C LEU A 131 -3.96 -11.71 -15.46
N LEU A 132 -3.25 -10.97 -14.64
CA LEU A 132 -3.53 -10.77 -13.23
C LEU A 132 -3.90 -9.31 -12.97
N ILE A 133 -4.80 -8.72 -13.78
CA ILE A 133 -5.23 -7.31 -13.65
C ILE A 133 -5.61 -6.95 -12.19
N PRO A 134 -6.44 -7.73 -11.46
CA PRO A 134 -6.77 -7.39 -10.08
C PRO A 134 -5.54 -7.35 -9.17
N SER A 135 -4.62 -8.31 -9.30
CA SER A 135 -3.37 -8.28 -8.52
C SER A 135 -2.50 -7.08 -8.86
N PHE A 136 -2.42 -6.74 -10.15
CA PHE A 136 -1.66 -5.57 -10.60
C PHE A 136 -2.24 -4.27 -10.02
N VAL A 137 -3.57 -4.10 -10.06
CA VAL A 137 -4.24 -2.92 -9.49
C VAL A 137 -4.04 -2.84 -7.97
N ILE A 138 -4.20 -3.97 -7.25
CA ILE A 138 -3.94 -4.02 -5.81
C ILE A 138 -2.49 -3.66 -5.52
N TYR A 139 -1.53 -4.24 -6.27
CA TYR A 139 -0.11 -3.93 -6.11
C TYR A 139 0.18 -2.45 -6.35
N VAL A 140 -0.39 -1.85 -7.40
CA VAL A 140 -0.23 -0.43 -7.69
C VAL A 140 -0.75 0.45 -6.56
N ILE A 141 -1.90 0.13 -5.97
CA ILE A 141 -2.44 0.89 -4.82
C ILE A 141 -1.54 0.70 -3.59
N THR A 142 -1.11 -0.54 -3.31
CA THR A 142 -0.30 -0.85 -2.12
C THR A 142 1.10 -0.25 -2.19
N MET A 143 1.71 -0.14 -3.38
CA MET A 143 3.04 0.47 -3.52
C MET A 143 3.04 1.96 -3.16
N PHE A 144 1.93 2.69 -3.37
CA PHE A 144 1.79 4.07 -2.88
C PHE A 144 1.68 4.12 -1.36
N GLY A 145 0.94 3.17 -0.75
CA GLY A 145 0.82 3.06 0.70
C GLY A 145 2.15 2.73 1.39
N GLU A 146 2.93 1.85 0.78
CA GLU A 146 4.24 1.41 1.28
C GLU A 146 5.33 2.49 1.14
N SER A 147 5.27 3.28 0.07
CA SER A 147 6.26 4.34 -0.19
C SER A 147 5.98 5.64 0.56
N ASN A 148 4.91 5.71 1.37
CA ASN A 148 4.48 6.92 2.09
C ASN A 148 4.36 8.17 1.20
N ARG A 149 4.01 7.99 -0.09
CA ARG A 149 3.87 9.10 -1.06
C ARG A 149 2.42 9.50 -1.25
N LEU A 150 2.20 10.76 -1.61
CA LEU A 150 0.88 11.25 -2.00
C LEU A 150 0.26 10.32 -3.06
N PRO A 151 -1.01 9.93 -2.90
CA PRO A 151 -2.06 10.50 -2.03
C PRO A 151 -2.08 10.00 -0.57
N PHE A 152 -1.16 9.09 -0.18
CA PHE A 152 -1.13 8.40 1.11
C PHE A 152 0.01 8.87 2.02
N ASP A 153 0.45 10.11 1.88
CA ASP A 153 1.48 10.74 2.69
C ASP A 153 0.92 11.20 4.04
N LEU A 154 0.68 10.22 4.90
CA LEU A 154 0.11 10.44 6.23
C LEU A 154 1.17 10.68 7.32
N PRO A 155 2.41 10.15 7.20
CA PRO A 155 3.45 10.36 8.19
C PRO A 155 4.00 11.80 8.24
N GLU A 156 4.12 12.45 7.08
CA GLU A 156 4.66 13.81 6.92
C GLU A 156 3.59 14.90 7.00
N CYS A 157 2.37 14.55 7.49
CA CYS A 157 1.25 15.47 7.56
C CYS A 157 1.60 16.79 8.26
N GLU A 158 2.16 17.76 7.52
CA GLU A 158 2.57 19.06 8.06
C GLU A 158 1.45 19.78 8.82
N SER A 159 0.20 19.60 8.37
CA SER A 159 -0.97 20.19 9.01
C SER A 159 -1.38 19.54 10.33
N GLU A 160 -1.01 18.27 10.57
CA GLU A 160 -1.41 17.52 11.77
C GLU A 160 -0.23 17.19 12.70
N LEU A 161 0.92 16.80 12.14
CA LEU A 161 2.07 16.22 12.87
C LEU A 161 3.39 16.94 12.62
N VAL A 162 3.38 18.12 12.01
CA VAL A 162 4.54 18.94 11.63
C VAL A 162 5.39 18.26 10.55
N SER A 163 6.21 17.28 10.89
CA SER A 163 6.97 16.41 9.95
C SER A 163 7.02 14.96 10.44
N GLY A 164 6.09 14.57 11.30
CA GLY A 164 5.99 13.22 11.82
C GLY A 164 7.27 12.73 12.51
N TYR A 165 7.76 11.53 12.14
CA TYR A 165 8.93 10.90 12.77
C TYR A 165 10.26 11.59 12.42
N ILE A 166 10.30 12.43 11.38
CA ILE A 166 11.51 13.13 10.91
C ILE A 166 11.71 14.48 11.62
N THR A 167 10.75 14.96 12.40
CA THR A 167 10.71 16.33 12.98
C THR A 167 12.01 16.72 13.69
N GLU A 168 12.61 15.81 14.46
CA GLU A 168 13.82 16.09 15.26
C GLU A 168 15.12 15.82 14.49
N TYR A 169 15.03 15.25 13.28
CA TYR A 169 16.20 14.95 12.48
C TYR A 169 16.61 16.15 11.62
N SER A 170 17.92 16.43 11.59
CA SER A 170 18.50 17.48 10.77
C SER A 170 19.81 17.03 10.12
N GLY A 171 20.25 17.74 9.07
CA GLY A 171 21.52 17.47 8.42
C GLY A 171 21.57 16.07 7.75
N PHE A 172 22.69 15.35 7.96
CA PHE A 172 22.94 14.06 7.32
C PHE A 172 21.92 12.96 7.67
N PRO A 173 21.50 12.75 8.94
CA PRO A 173 20.48 11.76 9.27
C PRO A 173 19.13 12.01 8.58
N TYR A 174 18.73 13.26 8.45
CA TYR A 174 17.53 13.63 7.67
C TYR A 174 17.68 13.24 6.19
N GLY A 175 18.83 13.57 5.59
CA GLY A 175 19.12 13.18 4.21
C GLY A 175 19.10 11.66 3.99
N MET A 176 19.51 10.87 4.98
CA MET A 176 19.45 9.41 4.92
C MET A 176 18.01 8.87 4.85
N TYR A 177 17.06 9.46 5.58
CA TYR A 177 15.65 9.08 5.47
C TYR A 177 15.07 9.40 4.11
N PHE A 178 15.33 10.61 3.58
CA PHE A 178 14.91 10.98 2.23
C PHE A 178 15.49 10.03 1.19
N LEU A 179 16.77 9.72 1.28
CA LEU A 179 17.42 8.77 0.38
C LEU A 179 16.76 7.38 0.47
N ALA A 180 16.51 6.87 1.68
CA ALA A 180 15.86 5.59 1.90
C ALA A 180 14.46 5.56 1.29
N GLU A 181 13.67 6.62 1.45
CA GLU A 181 12.33 6.73 0.91
C GLU A 181 12.31 6.73 -0.63
N TYR A 182 13.20 7.51 -1.29
CA TYR A 182 13.29 7.50 -2.74
C TYR A 182 13.80 6.17 -3.29
N ILE A 183 14.76 5.53 -2.61
CA ILE A 183 15.22 4.20 -3.00
C ILE A 183 14.11 3.16 -2.82
N ASN A 184 13.31 3.25 -1.74
CA ASN A 184 12.18 2.35 -1.55
C ASN A 184 11.14 2.51 -2.67
N MET A 185 10.80 3.74 -3.05
CA MET A 185 9.92 4.01 -4.19
C MET A 185 10.48 3.41 -5.49
N ALA A 186 11.79 3.56 -5.74
CA ALA A 186 12.44 2.96 -6.90
C ALA A 186 12.46 1.43 -6.83
N THR A 187 12.65 0.84 -5.64
CA THR A 187 12.61 -0.61 -5.40
C THR A 187 11.23 -1.18 -5.70
N LEU A 188 10.16 -0.58 -5.18
CA LEU A 188 8.78 -1.00 -5.45
C LEU A 188 8.43 -0.88 -6.94
N SER A 189 8.90 0.18 -7.60
CA SER A 189 8.76 0.35 -9.06
C SER A 189 9.51 -0.72 -9.85
N ALA A 190 10.73 -1.09 -9.41
CA ALA A 190 11.52 -2.14 -10.02
C ALA A 190 10.89 -3.54 -9.80
N VAL A 191 10.34 -3.81 -8.61
CA VAL A 191 9.57 -5.03 -8.33
C VAL A 191 8.32 -5.12 -9.19
N CYS A 192 7.57 -4.02 -9.33
CA CYS A 192 6.44 -3.92 -10.26
C CYS A 192 6.85 -4.31 -11.69
N THR A 193 7.95 -3.74 -12.14
CA THR A 193 8.50 -4.00 -13.48
C THR A 193 8.88 -5.47 -13.65
N THR A 194 9.55 -6.08 -12.68
CA THR A 194 10.00 -7.48 -12.75
C THR A 194 8.85 -8.46 -12.71
N LEU A 195 7.87 -8.23 -11.85
CA LEU A 195 6.81 -9.21 -11.58
C LEU A 195 5.61 -9.09 -12.52
N PHE A 196 5.29 -7.90 -13.01
CA PHE A 196 4.12 -7.68 -13.85
C PHE A 196 4.45 -7.26 -15.29
N LEU A 197 5.46 -6.42 -15.49
CA LEU A 197 5.79 -5.84 -16.80
C LEU A 197 6.88 -6.60 -17.58
N GLY A 198 7.26 -7.81 -17.14
CA GLY A 198 8.25 -8.65 -17.82
C GLY A 198 9.70 -8.25 -17.62
N GLY A 199 10.01 -7.46 -16.57
CA GLY A 199 11.37 -7.10 -16.19
C GLY A 199 12.18 -6.46 -17.33
N TYR A 200 13.35 -7.03 -17.60
CA TYR A 200 14.31 -6.57 -18.61
C TYR A 200 13.93 -6.92 -20.06
N ARG A 201 12.81 -7.64 -20.30
CA ARG A 201 12.38 -7.99 -21.66
C ARG A 201 11.75 -6.82 -22.38
N ALA A 202 11.85 -6.79 -23.72
CA ALA A 202 11.20 -5.79 -24.54
C ALA A 202 9.67 -5.85 -24.40
N PRO A 203 8.94 -4.73 -24.39
CA PRO A 203 7.49 -4.72 -24.40
C PRO A 203 6.94 -5.22 -25.74
N TRP A 204 5.76 -5.85 -25.71
CA TRP A 204 5.03 -6.16 -26.93
C TRP A 204 4.68 -4.85 -27.67
N PRO A 205 4.85 -4.72 -29.01
CA PRO A 205 5.21 -5.71 -30.03
C PRO A 205 6.72 -5.82 -30.33
N LEU A 206 7.61 -5.10 -29.67
CA LEU A 206 9.05 -5.04 -29.97
C LEU A 206 9.80 -6.35 -29.68
N ASN A 207 9.19 -7.24 -28.88
CA ASN A 207 9.71 -8.56 -28.54
C ASN A 207 9.89 -9.50 -29.76
N TYR A 208 9.24 -9.20 -30.90
CA TYR A 208 9.34 -10.02 -32.11
C TYR A 208 10.72 -9.97 -32.81
N SER A 209 11.49 -8.91 -32.59
CA SER A 209 12.72 -8.71 -33.34
C SER A 209 13.91 -9.54 -32.84
N GLY A 210 13.81 -10.18 -31.66
CA GLY A 210 14.87 -11.03 -31.07
C GLY A 210 16.22 -10.31 -30.78
N VAL A 211 16.56 -9.33 -31.60
CA VAL A 211 17.81 -8.57 -31.48
C VAL A 211 17.73 -7.55 -30.33
N ILE A 212 16.57 -6.98 -30.10
CA ILE A 212 16.34 -5.93 -29.10
C ILE A 212 16.07 -6.52 -27.70
N ASP A 213 15.83 -7.84 -27.61
CA ASP A 213 15.56 -8.54 -26.33
C ASP A 213 16.82 -9.17 -25.70
N SER A 214 17.97 -9.04 -26.35
CA SER A 214 19.24 -9.69 -25.91
C SER A 214 20.31 -8.70 -25.49
N GLY A 215 21.17 -9.13 -24.58
CA GLY A 215 22.34 -8.38 -24.15
C GLY A 215 22.05 -7.12 -23.36
N TRP A 216 22.76 -6.03 -23.69
CA TRP A 216 22.66 -4.74 -22.97
C TRP A 216 21.33 -4.01 -23.16
N TRP A 217 20.53 -4.36 -24.17
CA TRP A 217 19.20 -3.79 -24.39
C TRP A 217 18.25 -4.11 -23.23
N GLY A 218 18.45 -5.25 -22.56
CA GLY A 218 17.64 -5.60 -21.38
C GLY A 218 17.75 -4.57 -20.26
N LEU A 219 18.94 -4.05 -19.99
CA LEU A 219 19.15 -2.98 -18.99
C LEU A 219 18.37 -1.71 -19.34
N LEU A 220 18.39 -1.33 -20.64
CA LEU A 220 17.68 -0.16 -21.12
C LEU A 220 16.16 -0.32 -20.95
N TRP A 221 15.60 -1.47 -21.31
CA TRP A 221 14.16 -1.74 -21.15
C TRP A 221 13.74 -1.76 -19.69
N PHE A 222 14.54 -2.39 -18.83
CA PHE A 222 14.29 -2.39 -17.39
C PHE A 222 14.25 -0.98 -16.84
N PHE A 223 15.25 -0.17 -17.16
CA PHE A 223 15.34 1.21 -16.70
C PHE A 223 14.15 2.05 -17.21
N LEU A 224 13.83 1.96 -18.52
CA LEU A 224 12.73 2.71 -19.12
C LEU A 224 11.38 2.37 -18.50
N LYS A 225 11.09 1.07 -18.25
CA LYS A 225 9.84 0.65 -17.58
C LYS A 225 9.80 1.12 -16.14
N THR A 226 10.91 1.00 -15.40
CA THR A 226 10.98 1.48 -14.01
C THR A 226 10.77 2.98 -13.96
N GLN A 227 11.37 3.75 -14.87
CA GLN A 227 11.13 5.19 -14.97
C GLN A 227 9.68 5.53 -15.31
N LEU A 228 9.01 4.71 -16.12
CA LEU A 228 7.59 4.89 -16.44
C LEU A 228 6.73 4.70 -15.17
N VAL A 229 7.03 3.71 -14.35
CA VAL A 229 6.31 3.49 -13.08
C VAL A 229 6.61 4.64 -12.10
N ILE A 230 7.86 5.12 -12.01
CA ILE A 230 8.20 6.30 -11.19
C ILE A 230 7.49 7.55 -11.71
N PHE A 231 7.42 7.73 -13.01
CA PHE A 231 6.64 8.83 -13.61
C PHE A 231 5.16 8.76 -13.23
N PHE A 232 4.61 7.55 -13.16
CA PHE A 232 3.24 7.33 -12.69
C PHE A 232 3.05 7.80 -11.24
N PHE A 233 4.03 7.59 -10.35
CA PHE A 233 4.01 8.16 -8.99
C PHE A 233 3.92 9.69 -9.01
N VAL A 234 4.73 10.34 -9.85
CA VAL A 234 4.73 11.80 -9.97
C VAL A 234 3.39 12.29 -10.51
N TRP A 235 2.85 11.61 -11.50
CA TRP A 235 1.56 11.95 -12.10
C TRP A 235 0.40 11.82 -11.12
N VAL A 236 0.32 10.72 -10.38
CA VAL A 236 -0.70 10.50 -9.34
C VAL A 236 -0.60 11.55 -8.24
N ARG A 237 0.63 11.89 -7.80
CA ARG A 237 0.86 12.97 -6.83
C ARG A 237 0.26 14.31 -7.27
N ALA A 238 0.30 14.62 -8.56
CA ALA A 238 -0.24 15.86 -9.09
C ALA A 238 -1.76 15.81 -9.31
N ALA A 239 -2.33 14.64 -9.56
CA ALA A 239 -3.72 14.46 -9.98
C ALA A 239 -4.70 14.20 -8.82
N ILE A 240 -4.25 13.51 -7.77
CA ILE A 240 -5.14 13.02 -6.70
C ILE A 240 -4.90 13.82 -5.41
N PRO A 241 -5.97 14.31 -4.75
CA PRO A 241 -5.88 14.95 -3.46
C PRO A 241 -5.51 13.91 -2.37
N ARG A 242 -5.02 14.40 -1.25
CA ARG A 242 -4.64 13.59 -0.10
C ARG A 242 -5.85 12.95 0.57
N PHE A 243 -5.71 11.69 0.99
CA PHE A 243 -6.70 10.97 1.76
C PHE A 243 -6.53 11.20 3.27
N ARG A 244 -7.65 11.15 4.01
CA ARG A 244 -7.63 11.14 5.46
C ARG A 244 -7.22 9.76 5.97
N TYR A 245 -6.52 9.71 7.13
CA TYR A 245 -5.99 8.48 7.73
C TYR A 245 -7.07 7.40 7.92
N ASP A 246 -8.25 7.76 8.43
CA ASP A 246 -9.34 6.82 8.69
C ASP A 246 -9.80 6.11 7.42
N HIS A 247 -10.07 6.88 6.36
CA HIS A 247 -10.49 6.32 5.07
C HIS A 247 -9.43 5.46 4.41
N PHE A 248 -8.17 5.81 4.62
CA PHE A 248 -7.06 5.06 4.07
C PHE A 248 -6.88 3.70 4.78
N MET A 249 -6.97 3.68 6.12
CA MET A 249 -6.90 2.42 6.88
C MET A 249 -8.13 1.54 6.60
N ASP A 250 -9.30 2.12 6.47
CA ASP A 250 -10.53 1.40 6.09
C ASP A 250 -10.41 0.78 4.69
N LEU A 251 -9.82 1.48 3.72
CA LEU A 251 -9.54 0.94 2.40
C LEU A 251 -8.61 -0.29 2.47
N GLY A 252 -7.55 -0.21 3.25
CA GLY A 252 -6.60 -1.32 3.43
C GLY A 252 -7.26 -2.56 4.02
N TRP A 253 -7.87 -2.41 5.19
CA TRP A 253 -8.39 -3.53 5.96
C TRP A 253 -9.75 -4.06 5.46
N LYS A 254 -10.68 -3.17 5.08
CA LYS A 254 -12.04 -3.57 4.69
C LYS A 254 -12.17 -3.93 3.22
N VAL A 255 -11.28 -3.42 2.35
CA VAL A 255 -11.39 -3.61 0.91
C VAL A 255 -10.19 -4.38 0.36
N LEU A 256 -8.96 -3.88 0.50
CA LEU A 256 -7.80 -4.46 -0.18
C LEU A 256 -7.46 -5.87 0.31
N ILE A 257 -7.43 -6.10 1.63
CA ILE A 257 -7.08 -7.41 2.19
C ILE A 257 -8.14 -8.46 1.84
N PRO A 258 -9.45 -8.26 2.05
CA PRO A 258 -10.46 -9.26 1.67
C PRO A 258 -10.51 -9.53 0.16
N VAL A 259 -10.40 -8.49 -0.67
CA VAL A 259 -10.40 -8.64 -2.14
C VAL A 259 -9.15 -9.40 -2.60
N SER A 260 -7.98 -9.08 -2.08
CA SER A 260 -6.73 -9.79 -2.42
C SER A 260 -6.77 -11.24 -1.99
N LEU A 261 -7.29 -11.55 -0.79
CA LEU A 261 -7.45 -12.92 -0.31
C LEU A 261 -8.42 -13.73 -1.19
N GLY A 262 -9.58 -13.16 -1.50
CA GLY A 262 -10.55 -13.78 -2.42
C GLY A 262 -9.95 -14.04 -3.80
N TRP A 263 -9.17 -13.10 -4.31
CA TRP A 263 -8.47 -13.24 -5.58
C TRP A 263 -7.40 -14.33 -5.56
N VAL A 264 -6.58 -14.42 -4.50
CA VAL A 264 -5.60 -15.51 -4.31
C VAL A 264 -6.28 -16.87 -4.36
N LEU A 265 -7.37 -17.04 -3.60
CA LEU A 265 -8.12 -18.31 -3.57
C LEU A 265 -8.65 -18.68 -4.97
N MET A 266 -9.13 -17.70 -5.71
CA MET A 266 -9.64 -17.91 -7.05
C MET A 266 -8.51 -18.32 -8.02
N VAL A 267 -7.37 -17.63 -8.01
CA VAL A 267 -6.23 -17.98 -8.87
C VAL A 267 -5.69 -19.36 -8.52
N ALA A 268 -5.63 -19.72 -7.23
CA ALA A 268 -5.24 -21.05 -6.77
C ALA A 268 -6.20 -22.14 -7.27
N ALA A 269 -7.51 -21.92 -7.15
CA ALA A 269 -8.53 -22.84 -7.67
C ALA A 269 -8.42 -23.01 -9.18
N TRP A 270 -8.29 -21.90 -9.91
CA TRP A 270 -8.09 -21.89 -11.36
C TRP A 270 -6.88 -22.72 -11.78
N ARG A 271 -5.73 -22.51 -11.13
CA ARG A 271 -4.50 -23.22 -11.44
C ARG A 271 -4.61 -24.72 -11.15
N THR A 272 -5.26 -25.08 -10.03
CA THR A 272 -5.51 -26.49 -9.67
C THR A 272 -6.34 -27.21 -10.71
N VAL A 273 -7.38 -26.55 -11.22
CA VAL A 273 -8.27 -27.10 -12.23
C VAL A 273 -7.57 -27.31 -13.57
N ILE A 274 -6.75 -26.34 -13.98
CA ILE A 274 -5.94 -26.49 -15.20
C ILE A 274 -4.97 -27.68 -15.07
N ASN A 275 -4.29 -27.80 -13.92
CA ASN A 275 -3.33 -28.86 -13.68
C ASN A 275 -3.98 -30.26 -13.63
N GLN A 276 -5.23 -30.38 -13.18
CA GLN A 276 -5.99 -31.63 -13.16
C GLN A 276 -6.64 -31.98 -14.52
N GLY A 277 -6.45 -31.14 -15.53
CA GLY A 277 -7.01 -31.37 -16.86
C GLY A 277 -8.51 -31.08 -16.99
N TRP A 278 -9.16 -30.59 -15.94
CA TRP A 278 -10.59 -30.24 -15.94
C TRP A 278 -10.87 -28.93 -16.68
N GLY A 279 -9.85 -28.18 -17.06
CA GLY A 279 -9.97 -26.90 -17.77
C GLY A 279 -10.59 -27.01 -19.20
N ARG A 280 -10.86 -28.21 -19.70
CA ARG A 280 -11.55 -28.43 -20.95
C ARG A 280 -13.08 -28.42 -20.85
N ASN A 281 -13.65 -28.43 -19.65
CA ASN A 281 -15.10 -28.39 -19.47
C ASN A 281 -15.59 -26.92 -19.43
N PRO A 282 -16.32 -26.48 -20.49
CA PRO A 282 -16.80 -25.10 -20.58
C PRO A 282 -17.73 -24.71 -19.42
N VAL A 283 -18.47 -25.69 -18.86
CA VAL A 283 -19.35 -25.46 -17.70
C VAL A 283 -18.59 -25.04 -16.48
N PHE A 284 -17.39 -25.60 -16.24
CA PHE A 284 -16.57 -25.23 -15.09
C PHE A 284 -16.00 -23.80 -15.23
N LEU A 285 -15.58 -23.40 -16.43
CA LEU A 285 -15.12 -22.04 -16.72
C LEU A 285 -16.21 -20.99 -16.45
N VAL A 286 -17.45 -21.32 -16.83
CA VAL A 286 -18.62 -20.45 -16.57
C VAL A 286 -18.91 -20.35 -15.07
N VAL A 287 -18.88 -21.45 -14.32
CA VAL A 287 -19.13 -21.47 -12.87
C VAL A 287 -18.08 -20.63 -12.12
N VAL A 288 -16.80 -20.81 -12.45
CA VAL A 288 -15.72 -20.01 -11.85
C VAL A 288 -15.87 -18.54 -12.20
N GLY A 289 -16.21 -18.22 -13.47
CA GLY A 289 -16.46 -16.84 -13.90
C GLY A 289 -17.63 -16.19 -13.16
N VAL A 290 -18.73 -16.92 -12.95
CA VAL A 290 -19.90 -16.43 -12.20
C VAL A 290 -19.56 -16.18 -10.71
N ILE A 291 -18.82 -17.09 -10.08
CA ILE A 291 -18.37 -16.92 -8.70
C ILE A 291 -17.46 -15.68 -8.58
N LEU A 292 -16.58 -15.46 -9.57
CA LEU A 292 -15.69 -14.31 -9.64
C LEU A 292 -16.49 -12.99 -9.71
N VAL A 293 -17.41 -12.92 -10.65
CA VAL A 293 -18.29 -11.76 -10.80
C VAL A 293 -19.11 -11.52 -9.53
N ALA A 294 -19.65 -12.59 -8.93
CA ALA A 294 -20.41 -12.49 -7.69
C ALA A 294 -19.56 -11.96 -6.51
N LEU A 295 -18.31 -12.40 -6.38
CA LEU A 295 -17.38 -11.90 -5.36
C LEU A 295 -17.00 -10.44 -5.58
N ILE A 296 -16.73 -10.05 -6.83
CA ILE A 296 -16.46 -8.65 -7.17
C ILE A 296 -17.68 -7.78 -6.87
N VAL A 297 -18.86 -8.18 -7.32
CA VAL A 297 -20.12 -7.46 -7.04
C VAL A 297 -20.37 -7.38 -5.55
N TRP A 298 -20.16 -8.46 -4.79
CA TRP A 298 -20.31 -8.48 -3.34
C TRP A 298 -19.33 -7.52 -2.65
N ALA A 299 -18.07 -7.47 -3.09
CA ALA A 299 -17.06 -6.55 -2.55
C ALA A 299 -17.42 -5.09 -2.82
N PHE A 300 -18.00 -4.77 -3.99
CA PHE A 300 -18.47 -3.42 -4.30
C PHE A 300 -19.83 -3.08 -3.68
N MET A 301 -20.71 -4.03 -3.46
CA MET A 301 -22.02 -3.81 -2.84
C MET A 301 -21.97 -3.83 -1.31
N GLY A 302 -20.99 -4.49 -0.70
CA GLY A 302 -20.81 -4.56 0.75
C GLY A 302 -20.38 -3.23 1.40
N GLY A 303 -20.09 -2.20 0.61
CA GLY A 303 -19.67 -0.88 1.09
C GLY A 303 -20.79 0.06 1.58
N LYS A 304 -22.05 -0.34 1.56
CA LYS A 304 -23.11 0.36 2.27
C LYS A 304 -23.33 -0.29 3.64
N THR A 305 -22.36 -0.12 4.53
CA THR A 305 -22.71 -0.09 5.94
C THR A 305 -23.44 1.24 6.12
N ASP A 306 -24.75 1.20 6.20
CA ASP A 306 -25.51 2.27 6.81
C ASP A 306 -24.84 2.52 8.16
N SER A 307 -24.02 3.55 8.23
CA SER A 307 -23.74 4.23 9.47
C SER A 307 -25.02 4.96 9.88
N THR A 308 -26.02 4.21 10.27
CA THR A 308 -26.88 4.60 11.37
C THR A 308 -26.01 4.48 12.63
N ALA A 309 -24.87 5.20 12.66
CA ALA A 309 -24.44 5.79 13.90
C ALA A 309 -25.68 6.59 14.33
N ASP A 310 -26.27 6.16 15.44
CA ASP A 310 -27.24 6.96 16.15
C ASP A 310 -26.84 8.43 15.99
N GLU A 311 -27.52 9.15 15.11
CA GLU A 311 -27.57 10.58 15.18
C GLU A 311 -28.19 10.84 16.54
N ALA A 312 -27.31 10.91 17.56
CA ALA A 312 -27.67 11.57 18.79
C ALA A 312 -28.30 12.89 18.33
N PRO A 313 -29.52 13.20 18.78
CA PRO A 313 -30.21 14.41 18.36
C PRO A 313 -29.20 15.55 18.47
N ASP A 314 -29.12 16.39 17.44
CA ASP A 314 -28.30 17.60 17.38
C ASP A 314 -28.58 18.45 18.61
N GLU A 315 -28.07 18.04 19.76
CA GLU A 315 -27.98 18.96 20.88
C GLU A 315 -26.98 20.02 20.43
N PRO A 316 -27.37 21.29 20.46
CA PRO A 316 -26.50 22.36 20.05
C PRO A 316 -25.22 22.25 20.86
N PHE A 317 -24.08 22.13 20.16
CA PHE A 317 -22.76 22.00 20.76
C PHE A 317 -22.55 23.12 21.79
N ASP A 318 -22.66 22.79 23.06
CA ASP A 318 -22.34 23.69 24.16
C ASP A 318 -20.85 23.54 24.47
N ALA A 319 -20.05 24.49 24.00
CA ALA A 319 -18.63 24.52 24.23
C ALA A 319 -18.25 24.59 25.74
N PHE A 320 -19.23 24.83 26.61
CA PHE A 320 -19.03 25.00 28.06
C PHE A 320 -19.81 23.98 28.91
N ALA A 321 -20.37 22.95 28.31
CA ALA A 321 -21.07 21.86 29.01
C ALA A 321 -20.20 21.15 30.08
N GLY A 322 -18.88 21.28 30.03
CA GLY A 322 -17.93 20.74 31.01
C GLY A 322 -17.64 21.67 32.19
N GLY A 323 -18.29 22.81 32.33
CA GLY A 323 -18.17 23.70 33.53
C GLY A 323 -16.81 24.39 33.66
N TYR A 324 -16.16 24.77 32.56
CA TYR A 324 -15.01 25.66 32.61
C TYR A 324 -15.46 27.07 32.99
N PRO A 325 -15.21 27.57 34.20
CA PRO A 325 -15.54 28.94 34.57
C PRO A 325 -14.59 29.86 33.78
N VAL A 326 -15.05 30.41 32.68
CA VAL A 326 -14.35 31.53 32.05
C VAL A 326 -14.63 32.75 32.93
N PRO A 327 -13.62 33.39 33.53
CA PRO A 327 -13.85 34.56 34.32
C PRO A 327 -14.49 35.66 33.43
N PRO A 328 -15.59 36.26 33.83
CA PRO A 328 -16.27 37.28 33.02
C PRO A 328 -15.34 38.48 32.83
N LEU A 329 -15.25 38.96 31.60
CA LEU A 329 -14.55 40.23 31.34
C LEU A 329 -15.32 41.38 32.05
N PRO A 330 -14.61 42.41 32.49
CA PRO A 330 -15.25 43.59 33.07
C PRO A 330 -16.30 44.13 32.08
N HIS A 331 -17.57 44.21 32.51
CA HIS A 331 -18.74 44.61 31.75
C HIS A 331 -19.45 43.50 30.90
N GLN A 332 -19.05 42.23 31.03
CA GLN A 332 -19.74 41.13 30.38
C GLN A 332 -20.83 40.55 31.32
N VAL A 333 -22.09 40.62 30.90
CA VAL A 333 -23.18 39.92 31.58
C VAL A 333 -23.18 38.48 31.05
N GLN A 334 -22.83 37.52 31.89
CA GLN A 334 -22.92 36.11 31.52
C GLN A 334 -24.39 35.71 31.29
N ALA A 335 -24.67 35.06 30.16
CA ALA A 335 -25.94 34.40 29.99
C ALA A 335 -26.11 33.29 31.04
N PRO A 336 -27.28 33.10 31.66
CA PRO A 336 -27.49 32.05 32.64
C PRO A 336 -27.23 30.70 31.96
N LEU A 337 -26.39 29.88 32.62
CA LEU A 337 -26.07 28.52 32.17
C LEU A 337 -27.37 27.75 31.92
N ALA A 338 -27.55 27.17 30.76
CA ALA A 338 -28.79 26.50 30.33
C ALA A 338 -29.28 25.39 31.29
N GLY A 339 -28.42 24.89 32.18
CA GLY A 339 -28.75 23.96 33.26
C GLY A 339 -29.28 24.60 34.55
N ALA A 340 -29.07 25.90 34.77
CA ALA A 340 -29.49 26.56 36.00
C ALA A 340 -31.01 26.94 35.98
N ALA A 341 -31.58 27.06 34.78
CA ALA A 341 -33.01 27.37 34.63
C ALA A 341 -33.92 26.18 35.01
N THR A 342 -33.43 24.94 34.83
CA THR A 342 -34.18 23.73 35.21
C THR A 342 -34.14 23.48 36.73
N ALA A 343 -33.04 23.79 37.40
CA ALA A 343 -32.89 23.60 38.84
C ALA A 343 -33.77 24.61 39.64
N THR A 344 -33.93 25.85 39.15
CA THR A 344 -34.74 26.86 39.78
C THR A 344 -36.24 26.60 39.58
N THR A 345 -36.65 25.99 38.47
CA THR A 345 -38.06 25.63 38.23
C THR A 345 -38.48 24.40 39.03
N VAL A 346 -37.61 23.42 39.28
CA VAL A 346 -37.90 22.29 40.14
C VAL A 346 -37.98 22.70 41.62
N ALA A 347 -37.06 23.52 42.09
CA ALA A 347 -37.05 24.03 43.45
C ALA A 347 -38.27 24.95 43.73
N ARG A 348 -38.84 25.63 42.72
CA ARG A 348 -40.02 26.48 42.88
C ARG A 348 -41.31 25.66 42.87
N ARG A 349 -41.37 24.51 42.20
CA ARG A 349 -42.52 23.58 42.26
C ARG A 349 -42.63 22.87 43.60
N ASP A 350 -41.52 22.48 44.20
CA ASP A 350 -41.52 21.82 45.50
C ASP A 350 -41.88 22.76 46.67
N HIS A 351 -41.75 24.09 46.49
CA HIS A 351 -42.15 25.09 47.49
C HIS A 351 -43.64 25.48 47.40
N ASP A 352 -44.25 25.37 46.21
CA ASP A 352 -45.66 25.69 46.02
C ASP A 352 -46.59 24.49 46.36
N GLU A 353 -46.10 23.23 46.37
CA GLU A 353 -46.89 22.06 46.77
C GLU A 353 -46.86 21.78 48.29
N ASN A 354 -45.96 22.34 49.08
CA ASN A 354 -45.91 22.18 50.52
C ASN A 354 -46.44 23.36 51.35
N GLY A 355 -47.01 24.36 50.70
CA GLY A 355 -47.54 25.55 51.36
C GLY A 355 -49.07 25.63 51.51
N GLY A 356 -49.79 24.50 51.32
CA GLY A 356 -51.24 24.45 51.45
C GLY A 356 -51.69 23.34 52.39
N LEU A 357 -51.59 23.58 53.70
CA LEU A 357 -52.36 22.97 54.78
C LEU A 357 -52.40 23.97 55.94
#